data_9eec3c7cc169da13568a491302151081
#
_entry.id   9eec3c7cc169da13568a491302151081
#
_cell.length_a   1.000
_cell.length_b   1.000
_cell.length_c   1.000
_cell.angle_alpha   90.00
_cell.angle_beta   90.00
_cell.angle_gamma   90.00
#
_symmetry.space_group_name_H-M   'P 1'
#
loop_
_entity.id
_entity.type
_entity.pdbx_description
1 polymer ?
#
loop_
_entity_poly.entity_id
_entity_poly.type
_entity_poly.pdbx_seq_one_letter_code
_entity_poly.pdbx_strand_id
1 'polypeptide(L)'
;MSADSTDTFSVGRYRGPMSSVRNATPAIVRSLGYVPALDGLRAIAILAVLAQHAGFSGVRGYHGVTLFFVISGYLITRLLLQERARTGRVDLRRFFKRRLARLGPALVLVVLVTAVWLLAIAEPFSRWWAGLVGSLTYTTDLVQAVSGNGAVGTYFQWSWSLGVEELFYLVWPAALLLMVRWRRSGWAAAVLVAAVAGCWTLRAALLAGGASHDRFFFAPDTNADALLLGTLVALLVVRLPHSRLLRVAGRCIGPIGLVALVAMTWPHGTEMLTLVDAGGLGQAALASAALVFWISTSPTGWGARVLAWRPLASLGKLSYGLYLWNILTISVFATLTMQKPAASWWGLAWLGALIAISWLTWRYVETPLRKRWAPVTAGRAGSGSHSYEDSHAGPASGQVVLTVPPF
;
A
#
# COMPACT_ATOMS: atom_id res chain seq x y z
N MET A 1 15.59 71.18 -64.78
CA MET A 1 16.66 70.67 -63.94
C MET A 1 15.95 70.38 -62.60
N SER A 2 15.42 69.37 -62.50
CA SER A 2 15.59 68.05 -61.95
C SER A 2 16.08 68.06 -60.50
N ALA A 3 15.21 67.73 -59.56
CA ALA A 3 15.54 66.96 -58.33
C ALA A 3 14.27 66.48 -57.76
N ASP A 4 14.15 65.20 -57.83
CA ASP A 4 13.11 64.33 -57.30
C ASP A 4 13.48 63.99 -55.82
N SER A 5 12.60 64.18 -54.88
CA SER A 5 12.81 63.75 -53.49
C SER A 5 11.58 62.94 -53.03
N THR A 6 11.74 61.66 -53.15
CA THR A 6 10.81 60.67 -52.60
C THR A 6 11.03 60.46 -51.11
N ASP A 7 10.15 61.01 -50.28
CA ASP A 7 10.11 60.71 -48.86
C ASP A 7 9.49 59.33 -48.60
N THR A 8 10.30 58.37 -48.14
CA THR A 8 9.84 57.10 -47.64
C THR A 8 9.47 57.13 -46.18
N PHE A 9 8.17 57.10 -45.88
CA PHE A 9 7.66 56.90 -44.51
C PHE A 9 8.03 55.53 -43.98
N SER A 10 8.96 55.46 -42.98
CA SER A 10 9.22 54.26 -42.20
C SER A 10 8.20 54.08 -41.09
N VAL A 11 7.35 53.05 -41.23
CA VAL A 11 6.44 52.60 -40.18
C VAL A 11 7.25 51.91 -39.08
N GLY A 12 7.48 52.60 -37.98
CA GLY A 12 8.09 52.07 -36.75
C GLY A 12 7.21 50.97 -36.16
N ARG A 13 7.65 49.71 -36.21
CA ARG A 13 7.04 48.61 -35.46
C ARG A 13 7.31 48.80 -33.98
N TYR A 14 6.28 49.17 -33.27
CA TYR A 14 6.25 49.16 -31.80
C TYR A 14 6.28 47.68 -31.35
N ARG A 15 7.47 47.19 -30.94
CA ARG A 15 7.61 45.95 -30.17
C ARG A 15 7.36 46.26 -28.71
N GLY A 16 6.11 46.16 -28.27
CA GLY A 16 5.79 46.08 -26.85
C GLY A 16 6.46 44.86 -26.21
N PRO A 17 6.87 44.95 -24.93
CA PRO A 17 7.42 43.77 -24.26
C PRO A 17 6.34 42.72 -24.12
N MET A 18 6.47 41.60 -24.86
CA MET A 18 5.70 40.38 -24.56
C MET A 18 6.09 39.95 -23.15
N SER A 19 5.24 40.30 -22.17
CA SER A 19 5.25 39.69 -20.86
C SER A 19 5.11 38.19 -21.06
N SER A 20 6.24 37.48 -20.96
CA SER A 20 6.23 36.02 -20.84
C SER A 20 5.51 35.68 -19.54
N VAL A 21 4.21 35.48 -19.60
CA VAL A 21 3.50 34.69 -18.60
C VAL A 21 4.18 33.33 -18.62
N ARG A 22 5.20 33.17 -17.78
CA ARG A 22 5.73 31.85 -17.44
C ARG A 22 4.56 31.09 -16.83
N ASN A 23 3.84 30.33 -17.68
CA ASN A 23 3.03 29.23 -17.23
C ASN A 23 3.97 28.34 -16.42
N ALA A 24 3.93 28.49 -15.10
CA ALA A 24 4.63 27.58 -14.19
C ALA A 24 4.05 26.20 -14.50
N THR A 25 4.79 25.43 -15.29
CA THR A 25 4.51 24.03 -15.57
C THR A 25 4.31 23.36 -14.21
N PRO A 26 3.14 22.78 -13.91
CA PRO A 26 2.90 22.15 -12.61
C PRO A 26 4.03 21.16 -12.38
N ALA A 27 4.64 21.21 -11.19
CA ALA A 27 5.76 20.35 -10.81
C ALA A 27 5.44 18.93 -11.26
N ILE A 28 6.22 18.41 -12.22
CA ILE A 28 6.02 17.09 -12.80
C ILE A 28 6.13 16.10 -11.65
N VAL A 29 5.02 15.55 -11.20
CA VAL A 29 5.00 14.44 -10.27
C VAL A 29 5.72 13.29 -11.00
N ARG A 30 6.99 13.10 -10.68
CA ARG A 30 7.78 12.01 -11.27
C ARG A 30 7.00 10.71 -11.11
N SER A 31 6.85 9.98 -12.21
CA SER A 31 6.27 8.65 -12.13
C SER A 31 7.05 7.85 -11.09
N LEU A 32 6.35 7.27 -10.12
CA LEU A 32 6.95 6.25 -9.27
C LEU A 32 7.33 5.11 -10.22
N GLY A 33 8.61 5.02 -10.56
CA GLY A 33 9.13 3.76 -11.04
C GLY A 33 8.85 2.68 -9.98
N TYR A 34 8.89 1.45 -10.38
CA TYR A 34 8.86 0.31 -9.45
C TYR A 34 9.93 0.50 -8.36
N VAL A 35 9.52 0.41 -7.08
CA VAL A 35 10.39 0.56 -5.91
C VAL A 35 10.54 -0.79 -5.21
N PRO A 36 11.54 -1.62 -5.56
CA PRO A 36 11.71 -2.97 -5.00
C PRO A 36 11.81 -2.98 -3.47
N ALA A 37 12.31 -1.91 -2.87
CA ALA A 37 12.45 -1.79 -1.42
C ALA A 37 11.11 -1.77 -0.68
N LEU A 38 10.02 -1.30 -1.30
CA LEU A 38 8.68 -1.39 -0.72
C LEU A 38 8.18 -2.84 -0.72
N ASP A 39 8.51 -3.64 -1.74
CA ASP A 39 8.23 -5.08 -1.70
C ASP A 39 9.08 -5.76 -0.61
N GLY A 40 10.33 -5.33 -0.39
CA GLY A 40 11.13 -5.81 0.73
C GLY A 40 10.48 -5.52 2.09
N LEU A 41 9.91 -4.33 2.30
CA LEU A 41 9.13 -4.02 3.51
C LEU A 41 7.90 -4.93 3.63
N ARG A 42 7.19 -5.19 2.53
CA ARG A 42 6.06 -6.13 2.52
C ARG A 42 6.48 -7.56 2.86
N ALA A 43 7.69 -7.98 2.47
CA ALA A 43 8.23 -9.28 2.86
C ALA A 43 8.49 -9.35 4.37
N ILE A 44 9.08 -8.31 4.97
CA ILE A 44 9.26 -8.25 6.43
C ILE A 44 7.91 -8.29 7.15
N ALA A 45 6.93 -7.52 6.66
CA ALA A 45 5.59 -7.48 7.20
C ALA A 45 4.91 -8.86 7.20
N ILE A 46 4.94 -9.57 6.04
CA ILE A 46 4.33 -10.89 5.96
C ILE A 46 5.06 -11.94 6.80
N LEU A 47 6.39 -11.88 6.88
CA LEU A 47 7.16 -12.80 7.72
C LEU A 47 6.78 -12.68 9.20
N ALA A 48 6.57 -11.45 9.70
CA ALA A 48 6.09 -11.23 11.07
C ALA A 48 4.70 -11.83 11.30
N VAL A 49 3.77 -11.63 10.35
CA VAL A 49 2.42 -12.23 10.40
C VAL A 49 2.49 -13.76 10.40
N LEU A 50 3.27 -14.34 9.49
CA LEU A 50 3.43 -15.80 9.40
C LEU A 50 4.05 -16.38 10.66
N ALA A 51 5.05 -15.72 11.24
CA ALA A 51 5.69 -16.17 12.47
C ALA A 51 4.68 -16.24 13.64
N GLN A 52 3.85 -15.19 13.81
CA GLN A 52 2.78 -15.21 14.83
C GLN A 52 1.81 -16.36 14.61
N HIS A 53 1.30 -16.51 13.40
CA HIS A 53 0.29 -17.54 13.09
C HIS A 53 0.88 -18.96 13.14
N ALA A 54 2.15 -19.15 12.76
CA ALA A 54 2.84 -20.42 12.87
C ALA A 54 3.06 -20.85 14.34
N GLY A 55 2.90 -19.95 15.29
CA GLY A 55 2.99 -20.24 16.73
C GLY A 55 4.33 -19.90 17.37
N PHE A 56 5.16 -19.04 16.74
CA PHE A 56 6.35 -18.50 17.42
C PHE A 56 5.89 -17.60 18.57
N SER A 57 6.21 -18.02 19.82
CA SER A 57 5.81 -17.33 21.03
C SER A 57 6.39 -15.91 21.08
N GLY A 58 5.57 -14.96 21.47
CA GLY A 58 5.96 -13.57 21.66
C GLY A 58 6.08 -12.71 20.39
N VAL A 59 6.09 -13.29 19.19
CA VAL A 59 6.10 -12.50 17.95
C VAL A 59 4.74 -11.85 17.73
N ARG A 60 4.73 -10.53 17.59
CA ARG A 60 3.52 -9.71 17.36
C ARG A 60 3.34 -9.38 15.89
N GLY A 61 2.82 -10.33 15.13
CA GLY A 61 2.65 -10.21 13.68
C GLY A 61 1.67 -9.13 13.25
N TYR A 62 0.78 -8.67 14.13
CA TYR A 62 -0.13 -7.55 13.84
C TYR A 62 0.62 -6.23 13.53
N HIS A 63 1.86 -6.03 14.02
CA HIS A 63 2.70 -4.91 13.57
C HIS A 63 3.07 -5.03 12.08
N GLY A 64 3.14 -6.26 11.55
CA GLY A 64 3.26 -6.48 10.12
C GLY A 64 2.03 -6.00 9.35
N VAL A 65 0.83 -6.22 9.90
CA VAL A 65 -0.41 -5.69 9.30
C VAL A 65 -0.41 -4.16 9.34
N THR A 66 0.02 -3.55 10.45
CA THR A 66 0.17 -2.09 10.56
C THR A 66 1.13 -1.54 9.49
N LEU A 67 2.26 -2.22 9.24
CA LEU A 67 3.19 -1.85 8.17
C LEU A 67 2.53 -1.97 6.77
N PHE A 68 1.71 -3.00 6.53
CA PHE A 68 0.92 -3.09 5.29
C PHE A 68 -0.03 -1.91 5.14
N PHE A 69 -0.74 -1.50 6.18
CA PHE A 69 -1.63 -0.34 6.13
C PHE A 69 -0.89 0.95 5.76
N VAL A 70 0.28 1.21 6.36
CA VAL A 70 1.09 2.39 6.01
C VAL A 70 1.54 2.34 4.55
N ILE A 71 2.04 1.19 4.08
CA ILE A 71 2.44 1.01 2.67
C ILE A 71 1.24 1.22 1.74
N SER A 72 0.07 0.73 2.09
CA SER A 72 -1.17 0.83 1.32
C SER A 72 -1.64 2.29 1.22
N GLY A 73 -1.70 3.02 2.33
CA GLY A 73 -2.02 4.45 2.35
C GLY A 73 -1.06 5.27 1.48
N TYR A 74 0.24 4.99 1.58
CA TYR A 74 1.28 5.62 0.77
C TYR A 74 1.10 5.34 -0.73
N LEU A 75 0.98 4.08 -1.12
CA LEU A 75 0.91 3.69 -2.53
C LEU A 75 -0.34 4.21 -3.21
N ILE A 76 -1.50 4.07 -2.58
CA ILE A 76 -2.77 4.54 -3.15
C ILE A 76 -2.76 6.05 -3.36
N THR A 77 -2.31 6.80 -2.37
CA THR A 77 -2.22 8.26 -2.47
C THR A 77 -1.27 8.67 -3.60
N ARG A 78 -0.12 8.03 -3.71
CA ARG A 78 0.84 8.27 -4.80
C ARG A 78 0.24 7.97 -6.17
N LEU A 79 -0.46 6.85 -6.33
CA LEU A 79 -1.10 6.44 -7.59
C LEU A 79 -2.17 7.45 -8.02
N LEU A 80 -3.04 7.88 -7.10
CA LEU A 80 -4.09 8.86 -7.38
C LEU A 80 -3.51 10.23 -7.75
N LEU A 81 -2.48 10.70 -7.05
CA LEU A 81 -1.80 11.95 -7.36
C LEU A 81 -1.08 11.91 -8.71
N GLN A 82 -0.47 10.77 -9.07
CA GLN A 82 0.17 10.58 -10.37
C GLN A 82 -0.86 10.55 -11.51
N GLU A 83 -1.97 9.83 -11.33
CA GLU A 83 -3.03 9.80 -12.33
C GLU A 83 -3.57 11.20 -12.57
N ARG A 84 -3.86 11.97 -11.51
CA ARG A 84 -4.29 13.35 -11.61
C ARG A 84 -3.26 14.26 -12.29
N ALA A 85 -1.98 14.12 -11.96
CA ALA A 85 -0.93 14.93 -12.57
C ALA A 85 -0.76 14.66 -14.07
N ARG A 86 -1.00 13.40 -14.50
CA ARG A 86 -0.86 12.99 -15.92
C ARG A 86 -2.10 13.29 -16.76
N THR A 87 -3.29 13.20 -16.18
CA THR A 87 -4.57 13.22 -16.93
C THR A 87 -5.48 14.39 -16.55
N GLY A 88 -5.10 15.19 -15.53
CA GLY A 88 -5.92 16.26 -14.96
C GLY A 88 -7.09 15.77 -14.09
N ARG A 89 -7.40 14.48 -14.10
CA ARG A 89 -8.53 13.86 -13.38
C ARG A 89 -8.13 12.51 -12.80
N VAL A 90 -8.97 11.98 -11.91
CA VAL A 90 -8.86 10.61 -11.38
C VAL A 90 -10.08 9.84 -11.85
N ASP A 91 -9.87 8.71 -12.50
CA ASP A 91 -10.92 7.80 -12.92
C ASP A 91 -11.18 6.76 -11.83
N LEU A 92 -12.13 7.06 -10.94
CA LEU A 92 -12.49 6.17 -9.84
C LEU A 92 -12.99 4.81 -10.31
N ARG A 93 -13.78 4.76 -11.40
CA ARG A 93 -14.30 3.50 -11.94
C ARG A 93 -13.15 2.59 -12.40
N ARG A 94 -12.17 3.16 -13.09
CA ARG A 94 -10.98 2.44 -13.53
C ARG A 94 -10.11 2.04 -12.34
N PHE A 95 -10.01 2.88 -11.32
CA PHE A 95 -9.28 2.59 -10.08
C PHE A 95 -9.88 1.34 -9.39
N PHE A 96 -11.19 1.32 -9.11
CA PHE A 96 -11.85 0.19 -8.46
C PHE A 96 -11.78 -1.09 -9.31
N LYS A 97 -11.98 -0.98 -10.62
CA LYS A 97 -11.86 -2.12 -11.54
C LYS A 97 -10.48 -2.77 -11.48
N ARG A 98 -9.40 -1.97 -11.50
CA ARG A 98 -8.02 -2.48 -11.39
C ARG A 98 -7.78 -3.17 -10.06
N ARG A 99 -8.33 -2.62 -8.99
CA ARG A 99 -8.18 -3.16 -7.64
C ARG A 99 -8.93 -4.49 -7.49
N LEU A 100 -10.18 -4.53 -7.89
CA LEU A 100 -10.97 -5.77 -7.88
C LEU A 100 -10.31 -6.87 -8.73
N ALA A 101 -9.82 -6.53 -9.91
CA ALA A 101 -9.10 -7.46 -10.78
C ALA A 101 -7.82 -8.01 -10.15
N ARG A 102 -7.21 -7.26 -9.22
CA ARG A 102 -5.98 -7.66 -8.53
C ARG A 102 -6.23 -8.53 -7.31
N LEU A 103 -7.21 -8.17 -6.47
CA LEU A 103 -7.40 -8.76 -5.15
C LEU A 103 -8.54 -9.78 -5.14
N GLY A 104 -9.63 -9.50 -5.83
CA GLY A 104 -10.86 -10.31 -5.80
C GLY A 104 -10.67 -11.78 -6.18
N PRO A 105 -9.99 -12.11 -7.31
CA PRO A 105 -9.91 -13.50 -7.75
C PRO A 105 -9.22 -14.44 -6.76
N ALA A 106 -8.11 -14.01 -6.17
CA ALA A 106 -7.39 -14.80 -5.18
C ALA A 106 -8.18 -14.92 -3.88
N LEU A 107 -8.83 -13.83 -3.43
CA LEU A 107 -9.71 -13.86 -2.25
C LEU A 107 -10.84 -14.87 -2.42
N VAL A 108 -11.58 -14.79 -3.54
CA VAL A 108 -12.70 -15.71 -3.81
C VAL A 108 -12.21 -17.16 -3.83
N LEU A 109 -11.08 -17.43 -4.50
CA LEU A 109 -10.50 -18.77 -4.53
C LEU A 109 -10.20 -19.28 -3.12
N VAL A 110 -9.50 -18.51 -2.29
CA VAL A 110 -9.13 -18.93 -0.93
C VAL A 110 -10.36 -19.13 -0.06
N VAL A 111 -11.33 -18.22 -0.12
CA VAL A 111 -12.58 -18.33 0.64
C VAL A 111 -13.35 -19.58 0.26
N LEU A 112 -13.46 -19.90 -1.04
CA LEU A 112 -14.14 -21.10 -1.51
C LEU A 112 -13.40 -22.37 -1.10
N VAL A 113 -12.07 -22.42 -1.23
CA VAL A 113 -11.28 -23.58 -0.79
C VAL A 113 -11.38 -23.77 0.72
N THR A 114 -11.38 -22.67 1.49
CA THR A 114 -11.61 -22.73 2.94
C THR A 114 -12.99 -23.28 3.26
N ALA A 115 -14.03 -22.85 2.58
CA ALA A 115 -15.38 -23.37 2.78
C ALA A 115 -15.47 -24.89 2.45
N VAL A 116 -14.85 -25.34 1.36
CA VAL A 116 -14.77 -26.77 1.01
C VAL A 116 -14.03 -27.56 2.09
N TRP A 117 -12.93 -27.04 2.60
CA TRP A 117 -12.19 -27.65 3.70
C TRP A 117 -13.04 -27.79 4.96
N LEU A 118 -13.77 -26.73 5.35
CA LEU A 118 -14.64 -26.74 6.53
C LEU A 118 -15.80 -27.75 6.41
N LEU A 119 -16.36 -27.89 5.22
CA LEU A 119 -17.36 -28.93 4.93
C LEU A 119 -16.72 -30.32 5.02
N ALA A 120 -15.52 -30.52 4.51
CA ALA A 120 -14.83 -31.81 4.54
C ALA A 120 -14.49 -32.28 5.96
N ILE A 121 -14.20 -31.36 6.89
CA ILE A 121 -13.95 -31.67 8.30
C ILE A 121 -15.23 -31.63 9.15
N ALA A 122 -16.40 -31.50 8.53
CA ALA A 122 -17.70 -31.41 9.17
C ALA A 122 -17.84 -30.29 10.22
N GLU A 123 -17.11 -29.13 10.00
CA GLU A 123 -17.27 -27.99 10.87
C GLU A 123 -18.68 -27.39 10.72
N PRO A 124 -19.41 -27.14 11.82
CA PRO A 124 -20.79 -26.66 11.76
C PRO A 124 -20.88 -25.30 11.00
N PHE A 125 -21.76 -25.25 10.01
CA PHE A 125 -21.92 -24.04 9.16
C PHE A 125 -22.24 -22.78 9.98
N SER A 126 -23.00 -22.93 11.08
CA SER A 126 -23.35 -21.85 11.99
C SER A 126 -22.15 -21.14 12.59
N ARG A 127 -20.97 -21.78 12.65
CA ARG A 127 -19.75 -21.19 13.23
C ARG A 127 -18.93 -20.37 12.24
N TRP A 128 -19.16 -20.50 10.94
CA TRP A 128 -18.28 -19.86 9.95
C TRP A 128 -18.99 -19.13 8.80
N TRP A 129 -20.33 -19.25 8.67
CA TRP A 129 -21.05 -18.55 7.60
C TRP A 129 -20.86 -17.02 7.61
N ALA A 130 -20.82 -16.40 8.81
CA ALA A 130 -20.63 -14.97 8.95
C ALA A 130 -19.22 -14.55 8.46
N GLY A 131 -18.21 -15.38 8.72
CA GLY A 131 -16.87 -15.18 8.20
C GLY A 131 -16.78 -15.35 6.69
N LEU A 132 -17.48 -16.35 6.12
CA LEU A 132 -17.58 -16.53 4.67
C LEU A 132 -18.16 -15.29 3.99
N VAL A 133 -19.33 -14.85 4.44
CA VAL A 133 -20.01 -13.68 3.89
C VAL A 133 -19.19 -12.41 4.13
N GLY A 134 -18.72 -12.20 5.35
CA GLY A 134 -17.90 -11.05 5.72
C GLY A 134 -16.60 -10.93 4.93
N SER A 135 -15.94 -12.05 4.64
CA SER A 135 -14.73 -12.05 3.80
C SER A 135 -15.00 -11.65 2.36
N LEU A 136 -16.10 -12.14 1.77
CA LEU A 136 -16.49 -11.80 0.39
C LEU A 136 -17.01 -10.36 0.26
N THR A 137 -17.60 -9.82 1.32
CA THR A 137 -18.14 -8.45 1.36
C THR A 137 -17.18 -7.43 1.99
N TYR A 138 -16.00 -7.88 2.47
CA TYR A 138 -15.04 -7.04 3.19
C TYR A 138 -15.61 -6.38 4.45
N THR A 139 -16.44 -7.10 5.22
CA THR A 139 -17.10 -6.58 6.44
C THR A 139 -16.75 -7.37 7.71
N THR A 140 -15.78 -8.27 7.65
CA THR A 140 -15.35 -9.06 8.82
C THR A 140 -14.81 -8.19 9.97
N ASP A 141 -14.18 -7.08 9.67
CA ASP A 141 -13.71 -6.08 10.63
C ASP A 141 -14.87 -5.51 11.45
N LEU A 142 -15.98 -5.15 10.81
CA LEU A 142 -17.17 -4.64 11.49
C LEU A 142 -17.85 -5.72 12.34
N VAL A 143 -17.97 -6.94 11.82
CA VAL A 143 -18.55 -8.05 12.56
C VAL A 143 -17.70 -8.37 13.80
N GLN A 144 -16.39 -8.43 13.67
CA GLN A 144 -15.49 -8.71 14.80
C GLN A 144 -15.50 -7.57 15.83
N ALA A 145 -15.51 -6.32 15.37
CA ALA A 145 -15.52 -5.16 16.26
C ALA A 145 -16.80 -5.05 17.11
N VAL A 146 -17.95 -5.54 16.59
CA VAL A 146 -19.25 -5.44 17.25
C VAL A 146 -19.60 -6.71 18.02
N SER A 147 -19.40 -7.87 17.40
CA SER A 147 -19.86 -9.16 17.91
C SER A 147 -18.75 -10.03 18.49
N GLY A 148 -17.52 -9.54 18.51
CA GLY A 148 -16.34 -10.25 18.97
C GLY A 148 -15.66 -11.09 17.89
N ASN A 149 -14.38 -11.37 18.11
CA ASN A 149 -13.53 -12.09 17.16
C ASN A 149 -14.04 -13.48 16.80
N GLY A 150 -14.73 -14.17 17.73
CA GLY A 150 -15.31 -15.49 17.50
C GLY A 150 -16.48 -15.53 16.51
N ALA A 151 -17.14 -14.40 16.27
CA ALA A 151 -18.37 -14.33 15.46
C ALA A 151 -18.16 -14.70 13.97
N VAL A 152 -16.95 -14.55 13.45
CA VAL A 152 -16.60 -14.87 12.06
C VAL A 152 -15.98 -16.26 11.88
N GLY A 153 -15.81 -17.01 12.96
CA GLY A 153 -15.10 -18.29 12.95
C GLY A 153 -13.60 -18.15 12.76
N THR A 154 -12.81 -19.03 13.35
CA THR A 154 -11.34 -18.95 13.41
C THR A 154 -10.70 -18.86 12.01
N TYR A 155 -11.29 -19.52 11.01
CA TYR A 155 -10.71 -19.62 9.66
C TYR A 155 -10.85 -18.37 8.82
N PHE A 156 -11.69 -17.40 9.21
CA PHE A 156 -11.93 -16.15 8.48
C PHE A 156 -11.50 -14.90 9.25
N GLN A 157 -11.02 -15.06 10.49
CA GLN A 157 -10.59 -13.94 11.34
C GLN A 157 -9.57 -13.03 10.67
N TRP A 158 -8.67 -13.58 9.89
CA TRP A 158 -7.61 -12.84 9.19
C TRP A 158 -8.12 -11.78 8.21
N SER A 159 -9.34 -11.94 7.70
CA SER A 159 -9.86 -11.06 6.64
C SER A 159 -10.30 -9.67 7.11
N TRP A 160 -10.29 -9.40 8.44
CA TRP A 160 -10.61 -8.09 8.99
C TRP A 160 -9.74 -6.96 8.41
N SER A 161 -8.46 -7.20 8.24
CA SER A 161 -7.55 -6.16 7.73
C SER A 161 -7.86 -5.78 6.29
N LEU A 162 -8.38 -6.70 5.49
CA LEU A 162 -8.85 -6.41 4.14
C LEU A 162 -10.10 -5.53 4.16
N GLY A 163 -11.00 -5.71 5.14
CA GLY A 163 -12.17 -4.85 5.35
C GLY A 163 -11.74 -3.40 5.64
N VAL A 164 -10.85 -3.21 6.61
CA VAL A 164 -10.28 -1.89 6.93
C VAL A 164 -9.64 -1.23 5.71
N GLU A 165 -8.85 -1.98 4.93
CA GLU A 165 -8.23 -1.45 3.71
C GLU A 165 -9.27 -1.07 2.65
N GLU A 166 -10.25 -1.93 2.36
CA GLU A 166 -11.24 -1.65 1.30
C GLU A 166 -12.13 -0.48 1.67
N LEU A 167 -12.53 -0.34 2.94
CA LEU A 167 -13.26 0.85 3.39
C LEU A 167 -12.43 2.13 3.20
N PHE A 168 -11.14 2.09 3.54
CA PHE A 168 -10.26 3.22 3.27
C PHE A 168 -10.18 3.54 1.76
N TYR A 169 -10.06 2.54 0.91
CA TYR A 169 -10.00 2.74 -0.54
C TYR A 169 -11.30 3.25 -1.14
N LEU A 170 -12.43 2.95 -0.51
CA LEU A 170 -13.71 3.51 -0.91
C LEU A 170 -13.81 5.01 -0.60
N VAL A 171 -13.36 5.41 0.59
CA VAL A 171 -13.50 6.78 1.10
C VAL A 171 -12.35 7.69 0.62
N TRP A 172 -11.12 7.18 0.64
CA TRP A 172 -9.92 7.98 0.44
C TRP A 172 -9.83 8.71 -0.90
N PRO A 173 -10.14 8.09 -2.06
CA PRO A 173 -10.05 8.80 -3.34
C PRO A 173 -10.94 10.06 -3.39
N ALA A 174 -12.15 9.99 -2.84
CA ALA A 174 -13.05 11.14 -2.75
C ALA A 174 -12.50 12.20 -1.79
N ALA A 175 -12.03 11.80 -0.61
CA ALA A 175 -11.40 12.70 0.37
C ALA A 175 -10.17 13.42 -0.21
N LEU A 176 -9.30 12.68 -0.91
CA LEU A 176 -8.12 13.24 -1.57
C LEU A 176 -8.52 14.27 -2.65
N LEU A 177 -9.52 13.98 -3.48
CA LEU A 177 -9.99 14.91 -4.52
C LEU A 177 -10.54 16.21 -3.91
N LEU A 178 -11.28 16.12 -2.80
CA LEU A 178 -11.74 17.29 -2.04
C LEU A 178 -10.56 18.09 -1.49
N MET A 179 -9.59 17.44 -0.85
CA MET A 179 -8.40 18.09 -0.30
C MET A 179 -7.56 18.79 -1.37
N VAL A 180 -7.42 18.18 -2.54
CA VAL A 180 -6.64 18.76 -3.66
C VAL A 180 -7.39 19.91 -4.32
N ARG A 181 -8.72 19.95 -4.28
CA ARG A 181 -9.54 21.07 -4.76
C ARG A 181 -9.34 22.33 -3.89
N TRP A 182 -9.09 22.17 -2.62
CA TRP A 182 -8.78 23.25 -1.71
C TRP A 182 -7.30 23.65 -1.87
N ARG A 183 -7.04 24.70 -2.61
CA ARG A 183 -5.71 25.17 -3.05
C ARG A 183 -4.69 25.48 -1.93
N ARG A 184 -5.09 25.48 -0.66
CA ARG A 184 -4.21 25.74 0.49
C ARG A 184 -3.50 24.45 0.93
N SER A 185 -2.25 24.31 0.50
CA SER A 185 -1.46 23.08 0.67
C SER A 185 -1.21 22.63 2.13
N GLY A 186 -1.20 23.54 3.09
CA GLY A 186 -0.99 23.22 4.50
C GLY A 186 -2.17 22.52 5.17
N TRP A 187 -3.39 22.82 4.72
CA TRP A 187 -4.61 22.27 5.32
C TRP A 187 -4.71 20.74 5.20
N ALA A 188 -4.32 20.18 4.07
CA ALA A 188 -4.40 18.75 3.89
C ALA A 188 -3.51 17.98 4.88
N ALA A 189 -2.31 18.48 5.16
CA ALA A 189 -1.43 17.87 6.16
C ALA A 189 -2.01 18.05 7.59
N ALA A 190 -2.53 19.25 7.91
CA ALA A 190 -3.14 19.52 9.20
C ALA A 190 -4.38 18.63 9.45
N VAL A 191 -5.25 18.47 8.45
CA VAL A 191 -6.42 17.57 8.53
C VAL A 191 -6.00 16.13 8.76
N LEU A 192 -4.97 15.65 8.07
CA LEU A 192 -4.46 14.29 8.26
C LEU A 192 -3.86 14.09 9.66
N VAL A 193 -3.07 15.05 10.15
CA VAL A 193 -2.52 15.00 11.51
C VAL A 193 -3.65 15.02 12.54
N ALA A 194 -4.65 15.88 12.36
CA ALA A 194 -5.82 15.91 13.24
C ALA A 194 -6.62 14.59 13.20
N ALA A 195 -6.78 13.99 12.02
CA ALA A 195 -7.44 12.69 11.88
C ALA A 195 -6.66 11.56 12.57
N VAL A 196 -5.32 11.52 12.44
CA VAL A 196 -4.46 10.57 13.17
C VAL A 196 -4.59 10.79 14.68
N ALA A 197 -4.50 12.02 15.16
CA ALA A 197 -4.70 12.34 16.58
C ALA A 197 -6.12 11.93 17.05
N GLY A 198 -7.14 12.13 16.20
CA GLY A 198 -8.52 11.67 16.44
C GLY A 198 -8.62 10.16 16.62
N CYS A 199 -7.93 9.37 15.79
CA CYS A 199 -7.87 7.91 15.97
C CYS A 199 -7.24 7.52 17.32
N TRP A 200 -6.16 8.21 17.72
CA TRP A 200 -5.47 7.93 18.99
C TRP A 200 -6.30 8.32 20.20
N THR A 201 -6.94 9.50 20.16
CA THR A 201 -7.84 9.94 21.24
C THR A 201 -9.06 9.05 21.37
N LEU A 202 -9.65 8.61 20.23
CA LEU A 202 -10.74 7.65 20.21
C LEU A 202 -10.32 6.32 20.85
N ARG A 203 -9.15 5.79 20.47
CA ARG A 203 -8.62 4.56 21.05
C ARG A 203 -8.41 4.69 22.56
N ALA A 204 -7.82 5.81 23.02
CA ALA A 204 -7.63 6.07 24.43
C ALA A 204 -8.97 6.20 25.19
N ALA A 205 -9.97 6.88 24.61
CA ALA A 205 -11.30 7.01 25.18
C ALA A 205 -12.04 5.67 25.28
N LEU A 206 -11.95 4.83 24.24
CA LEU A 206 -12.54 3.49 24.25
C LEU A 206 -11.93 2.60 25.34
N LEU A 207 -10.61 2.66 25.50
CA LEU A 207 -9.91 1.93 26.58
C LEU A 207 -10.31 2.43 27.95
N ALA A 208 -10.34 3.74 28.17
CA ALA A 208 -10.77 4.33 29.43
C ALA A 208 -12.25 4.01 29.74
N GLY A 209 -13.08 3.88 28.71
CA GLY A 209 -14.48 3.49 28.81
C GLY A 209 -14.73 1.99 28.98
N GLY A 210 -13.67 1.16 29.04
CA GLY A 210 -13.81 -0.29 29.21
C GLY A 210 -14.33 -1.02 27.97
N ALA A 211 -14.15 -0.45 26.77
CA ALA A 211 -14.51 -1.12 25.52
C ALA A 211 -13.73 -2.43 25.37
N SER A 212 -14.35 -3.43 24.70
CA SER A 212 -13.71 -4.71 24.45
C SER A 212 -12.45 -4.54 23.59
N HIS A 213 -11.48 -5.45 23.75
CA HIS A 213 -10.28 -5.51 22.92
C HIS A 213 -10.66 -5.57 21.43
N ASP A 214 -11.64 -6.36 21.07
CA ASP A 214 -12.07 -6.55 19.69
C ASP A 214 -12.58 -5.24 19.06
N ARG A 215 -13.26 -4.38 19.83
CA ARG A 215 -13.75 -3.09 19.35
C ARG A 215 -12.63 -2.15 18.89
N PHE A 216 -11.55 -2.05 19.65
CA PHE A 216 -10.47 -1.14 19.27
C PHE A 216 -9.41 -1.79 18.37
N PHE A 217 -9.33 -3.13 18.34
CA PHE A 217 -8.37 -3.85 17.54
C PHE A 217 -8.84 -4.03 16.10
N PHE A 218 -10.11 -4.37 15.87
CA PHE A 218 -10.62 -4.70 14.53
C PHE A 218 -11.31 -3.54 13.81
N ALA A 219 -11.80 -2.54 14.52
CA ALA A 219 -12.58 -1.49 13.90
C ALA A 219 -11.75 -0.58 12.98
N PRO A 220 -12.34 -0.13 11.85
CA PRO A 220 -11.64 0.69 10.88
C PRO A 220 -11.30 2.10 11.39
N ASP A 221 -12.13 2.67 12.28
CA ASP A 221 -11.91 4.01 12.84
C ASP A 221 -10.71 4.07 13.81
N THR A 222 -10.37 2.96 14.44
CA THR A 222 -9.20 2.84 15.32
C THR A 222 -7.93 2.41 14.58
N ASN A 223 -8.03 1.89 13.36
CA ASN A 223 -6.90 1.43 12.55
C ASN A 223 -6.59 2.36 11.36
N ALA A 224 -7.40 3.41 11.14
CA ALA A 224 -7.19 4.34 10.04
C ALA A 224 -5.89 5.15 10.18
N ASP A 225 -5.36 5.34 11.39
CA ASP A 225 -4.13 6.09 11.66
C ASP A 225 -2.93 5.60 10.83
N ALA A 226 -2.76 4.30 10.68
CA ALA A 226 -1.67 3.73 9.90
C ALA A 226 -1.80 4.07 8.40
N LEU A 227 -3.00 3.94 7.83
CA LEU A 227 -3.30 4.32 6.45
C LEU A 227 -3.12 5.83 6.22
N LEU A 228 -3.59 6.66 7.16
CA LEU A 228 -3.47 8.11 7.12
C LEU A 228 -2.01 8.58 7.25
N LEU A 229 -1.20 7.95 8.10
CA LEU A 229 0.24 8.21 8.18
C LEU A 229 0.95 7.88 6.87
N GLY A 230 0.62 6.75 6.23
CA GLY A 230 1.13 6.42 4.91
C GLY A 230 0.78 7.48 3.87
N THR A 231 -0.46 7.96 3.92
CA THR A 231 -0.93 9.08 3.08
C THR A 231 -0.16 10.36 3.33
N LEU A 232 0.06 10.73 4.60
CA LEU A 232 0.84 11.91 4.97
C LEU A 232 2.27 11.84 4.40
N VAL A 233 2.93 10.69 4.52
CA VAL A 233 4.23 10.44 3.90
C VAL A 233 4.17 10.65 2.39
N ALA A 234 3.14 10.14 1.69
CA ALA A 234 2.98 10.32 0.26
C ALA A 234 2.86 11.80 -0.13
N LEU A 235 2.05 12.57 0.60
CA LEU A 235 1.88 14.00 0.36
C LEU A 235 3.17 14.79 0.59
N LEU A 236 3.91 14.50 1.66
CA LEU A 236 5.18 15.16 1.95
C LEU A 236 6.23 14.90 0.84
N VAL A 237 6.38 13.64 0.43
CA VAL A 237 7.35 13.26 -0.60
C VAL A 237 6.99 13.83 -1.97
N VAL A 238 5.69 13.91 -2.31
CA VAL A 238 5.25 14.49 -3.59
C VAL A 238 5.42 15.99 -3.64
N ARG A 239 5.15 16.69 -2.54
CA ARG A 239 5.21 18.16 -2.50
C ARG A 239 6.62 18.71 -2.41
N LEU A 240 7.53 17.97 -1.77
CA LEU A 240 8.89 18.40 -1.49
C LEU A 240 9.94 17.40 -2.03
N PRO A 241 9.90 17.04 -3.31
CA PRO A 241 10.65 15.91 -3.86
C PRO A 241 12.17 16.09 -3.82
N HIS A 242 12.67 17.31 -3.74
CA HIS A 242 14.11 17.64 -3.73
C HIS A 242 14.61 18.19 -2.38
N SER A 243 13.78 18.16 -1.35
CA SER A 243 14.15 18.70 -0.03
C SER A 243 15.34 17.93 0.56
N ARG A 244 16.46 18.66 0.78
CA ARG A 244 17.60 18.12 1.50
C ARG A 244 17.22 17.75 2.94
N LEU A 245 16.37 18.59 3.56
CA LEU A 245 15.89 18.37 4.91
C LEU A 245 15.15 17.04 5.03
N LEU A 246 14.20 16.74 4.11
CA LEU A 246 13.46 15.48 4.13
C LEU A 246 14.37 14.27 3.94
N ARG A 247 15.40 14.38 3.09
CA ARG A 247 16.37 13.29 2.90
C ARG A 247 17.21 13.04 4.15
N VAL A 248 17.68 14.09 4.80
CA VAL A 248 18.44 13.98 6.05
C VAL A 248 17.54 13.42 7.15
N ALA A 249 16.35 13.99 7.33
CA ALA A 249 15.37 13.50 8.31
C ALA A 249 15.06 12.00 8.08
N GLY A 250 14.80 11.58 6.83
CA GLY A 250 14.53 10.18 6.53
C GLY A 250 15.68 9.25 6.89
N ARG A 251 16.95 9.69 6.65
CA ARG A 251 18.13 8.89 7.01
C ARG A 251 18.34 8.77 8.53
N CYS A 252 17.89 9.75 9.29
CA CYS A 252 17.96 9.72 10.76
C CYS A 252 16.82 8.90 11.37
N ILE A 253 15.57 9.19 10.97
CA ILE A 253 14.40 8.58 11.61
C ILE A 253 14.10 7.16 11.11
N GLY A 254 14.49 6.81 9.87
CA GLY A 254 14.22 5.50 9.30
C GLY A 254 14.87 4.35 10.07
N PRO A 255 16.18 4.37 10.37
CA PRO A 255 16.82 3.37 11.21
C PRO A 255 16.21 3.28 12.61
N ILE A 256 15.82 4.42 13.20
CA ILE A 256 15.11 4.45 14.49
C ILE A 256 13.77 3.73 14.37
N GLY A 257 13.00 4.01 13.30
CA GLY A 257 11.74 3.33 13.02
C GLY A 257 11.93 1.81 12.83
N LEU A 258 13.03 1.39 12.18
CA LEU A 258 13.36 -0.04 12.03
C LEU A 258 13.62 -0.70 13.38
N VAL A 259 14.48 -0.10 14.19
CA VAL A 259 14.79 -0.62 15.54
C VAL A 259 13.53 -0.67 16.40
N ALA A 260 12.72 0.40 16.40
CA ALA A 260 11.48 0.46 17.14
C ALA A 260 10.49 -0.64 16.69
N LEU A 261 10.29 -0.82 15.38
CA LEU A 261 9.36 -1.83 14.86
C LEU A 261 9.86 -3.26 15.18
N VAL A 262 11.16 -3.53 15.06
CA VAL A 262 11.76 -4.81 15.43
C VAL A 262 11.60 -5.05 16.92
N ALA A 263 11.95 -4.07 17.76
CA ALA A 263 11.81 -4.16 19.21
C ALA A 263 10.37 -4.42 19.64
N MET A 264 9.39 -3.77 19.01
CA MET A 264 7.97 -3.98 19.29
C MET A 264 7.45 -5.34 18.79
N THR A 265 8.03 -5.87 17.73
CA THR A 265 7.61 -7.16 17.14
C THR A 265 8.26 -8.35 17.83
N TRP A 266 9.44 -8.15 18.45
CA TRP A 266 10.19 -9.22 19.11
C TRP A 266 9.59 -9.58 20.48
N PRO A 267 9.77 -10.84 20.96
CA PRO A 267 9.22 -11.26 22.25
C PRO A 267 9.71 -10.42 23.44
N HIS A 268 8.78 -9.88 24.17
CA HIS A 268 9.00 -9.21 25.45
C HIS A 268 8.09 -9.87 26.48
N GLY A 269 8.44 -9.82 27.76
CA GLY A 269 7.62 -10.39 28.83
C GLY A 269 6.17 -9.89 28.82
N THR A 270 5.28 -10.67 29.40
CA THR A 270 3.82 -10.45 29.40
C THR A 270 3.35 -9.13 30.00
N GLU A 271 4.12 -8.55 30.92
CA GLU A 271 3.76 -7.31 31.60
C GLU A 271 3.78 -6.05 30.72
N MET A 272 4.54 -6.07 29.61
CA MET A 272 4.55 -4.98 28.64
C MET A 272 3.36 -5.02 27.67
N LEU A 273 2.56 -6.11 27.68
CA LEU A 273 1.40 -6.31 26.82
C LEU A 273 0.30 -5.26 27.03
N THR A 274 -0.01 -4.92 28.29
CA THR A 274 -1.12 -4.02 28.61
C THR A 274 -0.88 -2.57 28.18
N LEU A 275 0.35 -2.07 28.31
CA LEU A 275 0.71 -0.72 27.83
C LEU A 275 0.86 -0.66 26.31
N VAL A 276 1.30 -1.76 25.69
CA VAL A 276 1.51 -1.84 24.24
C VAL A 276 0.19 -2.06 23.50
N ASP A 277 -0.76 -2.81 24.06
CA ASP A 277 -2.07 -3.04 23.43
C ASP A 277 -2.88 -1.73 23.33
N ALA A 278 -2.74 -0.82 24.29
CA ALA A 278 -3.40 0.48 24.24
C ALA A 278 -2.74 1.50 23.29
N GLY A 279 -1.41 1.52 23.22
CA GLY A 279 -0.63 2.49 22.44
C GLY A 279 0.17 1.88 21.29
N GLY A 280 0.45 0.59 21.32
CA GLY A 280 1.39 -0.09 20.44
C GLY A 280 1.05 -0.02 18.97
N LEU A 281 -0.22 -0.04 18.60
CA LEU A 281 -0.66 0.11 17.20
C LEU A 281 -0.25 1.48 16.62
N GLY A 282 -0.46 2.58 17.37
CA GLY A 282 -0.06 3.93 16.95
C GLY A 282 1.46 4.09 16.86
N GLN A 283 2.20 3.54 17.81
CA GLN A 283 3.68 3.56 17.80
C GLN A 283 4.22 2.72 16.62
N ALA A 284 3.66 1.55 16.35
CA ALA A 284 4.02 0.73 15.20
C ALA A 284 3.67 1.42 13.87
N ALA A 285 2.57 2.17 13.82
CA ALA A 285 2.19 2.98 12.67
C ALA A 285 3.20 4.11 12.41
N LEU A 286 3.68 4.81 13.45
CA LEU A 286 4.74 5.82 13.34
C LEU A 286 6.06 5.21 12.89
N ALA A 287 6.48 4.09 13.49
CA ALA A 287 7.70 3.38 13.12
C ALA A 287 7.64 2.91 11.65
N SER A 288 6.51 2.37 11.23
CA SER A 288 6.25 1.96 9.85
C SER A 288 6.26 3.15 8.88
N ALA A 289 5.66 4.29 9.27
CA ALA A 289 5.68 5.52 8.48
C ALA A 289 7.11 6.07 8.33
N ALA A 290 7.93 6.01 9.38
CA ALA A 290 9.35 6.39 9.33
C ALA A 290 10.13 5.53 8.33
N LEU A 291 9.87 4.21 8.27
CA LEU A 291 10.47 3.30 7.28
C LEU A 291 10.07 3.64 5.86
N VAL A 292 8.78 3.81 5.60
CA VAL A 292 8.26 4.16 4.26
C VAL A 292 8.78 5.53 3.84
N PHE A 293 8.86 6.49 4.75
CA PHE A 293 9.44 7.81 4.51
C PHE A 293 10.92 7.73 4.15
N TRP A 294 11.72 6.97 4.90
CA TRP A 294 13.15 6.75 4.63
C TRP A 294 13.38 6.20 3.23
N ILE A 295 12.70 5.11 2.89
CA ILE A 295 12.83 4.47 1.56
C ILE A 295 12.40 5.44 0.45
N SER A 296 11.34 6.20 0.68
CA SER A 296 10.79 7.13 -0.32
C SER A 296 11.66 8.36 -0.55
N THR A 297 12.39 8.82 0.48
CA THR A 297 13.29 9.99 0.40
C THR A 297 14.72 9.62 0.02
N SER A 298 15.11 8.36 0.18
CA SER A 298 16.46 7.86 -0.10
C SER A 298 16.43 6.52 -0.88
N PRO A 299 15.87 6.50 -2.11
CA PRO A 299 15.61 5.26 -2.86
C PRO A 299 16.89 4.54 -3.31
N THR A 300 18.03 5.21 -3.32
CA THR A 300 19.36 4.63 -3.64
C THR A 300 20.22 4.42 -2.39
N GLY A 301 19.68 4.73 -1.21
CA GLY A 301 20.38 4.56 0.07
C GLY A 301 20.62 3.09 0.42
N TRP A 302 21.47 2.85 1.44
CA TRP A 302 21.81 1.49 1.86
C TRP A 302 20.57 0.69 2.29
N GLY A 303 19.65 1.29 3.04
CA GLY A 303 18.42 0.62 3.48
C GLY A 303 17.54 0.21 2.30
N ALA A 304 17.39 1.08 1.30
CA ALA A 304 16.66 0.74 0.08
C ALA A 304 17.34 -0.40 -0.70
N ARG A 305 18.68 -0.43 -0.74
CA ARG A 305 19.43 -1.51 -1.42
C ARG A 305 19.28 -2.84 -0.72
N VAL A 306 19.35 -2.86 0.62
CA VAL A 306 19.13 -4.09 1.43
C VAL A 306 17.71 -4.63 1.22
N LEU A 307 16.70 -3.75 1.33
CA LEU A 307 15.30 -4.13 1.13
C LEU A 307 14.97 -4.50 -0.32
N ALA A 308 15.72 -3.97 -1.29
CA ALA A 308 15.58 -4.34 -2.71
C ALA A 308 16.30 -5.65 -3.07
N TRP A 309 16.88 -6.37 -2.10
CA TRP A 309 17.48 -7.67 -2.34
C TRP A 309 16.47 -8.62 -3.00
N ARG A 310 16.87 -9.22 -4.13
CA ARG A 310 15.95 -9.95 -5.03
C ARG A 310 15.06 -10.99 -4.33
N PRO A 311 15.60 -11.89 -3.47
CA PRO A 311 14.75 -12.86 -2.77
C PRO A 311 13.71 -12.20 -1.88
N LEU A 312 14.10 -11.17 -1.11
CA LEU A 312 13.21 -10.44 -0.23
C LEU A 312 12.11 -9.71 -1.00
N ALA A 313 12.47 -8.97 -2.05
CA ALA A 313 11.50 -8.28 -2.89
C ALA A 313 10.56 -9.26 -3.63
N SER A 314 11.06 -10.46 -4.02
CA SER A 314 10.22 -11.50 -4.64
C SER A 314 9.21 -12.07 -3.66
N LEU A 315 9.61 -12.33 -2.42
CA LEU A 315 8.71 -12.76 -1.35
C LEU A 315 7.63 -11.68 -1.09
N GLY A 316 8.02 -10.40 -1.07
CA GLY A 316 7.08 -9.29 -0.90
C GLY A 316 6.03 -9.19 -2.01
N LYS A 317 6.34 -9.55 -3.25
CA LYS A 317 5.35 -9.65 -4.32
C LYS A 317 4.31 -10.74 -4.09
N LEU A 318 4.68 -11.80 -3.40
CA LEU A 318 3.79 -12.90 -3.03
C LEU A 318 3.05 -12.63 -1.71
N SER A 319 3.32 -11.52 -1.01
CA SER A 319 2.80 -11.26 0.34
C SER A 319 1.28 -11.33 0.44
N TYR A 320 0.54 -10.98 -0.62
CA TYR A 320 -0.91 -11.08 -0.64
C TYR A 320 -1.38 -12.53 -0.64
N GLY A 321 -0.85 -13.37 -1.54
CA GLY A 321 -1.16 -14.81 -1.55
C GLY A 321 -0.75 -15.50 -0.23
N LEU A 322 0.45 -15.18 0.29
CA LEU A 322 0.92 -15.69 1.57
C LEU A 322 -0.03 -15.33 2.72
N TYR A 323 -0.55 -14.10 2.72
CA TYR A 323 -1.51 -13.62 3.71
C TYR A 323 -2.86 -14.35 3.59
N LEU A 324 -3.35 -14.60 2.39
CA LEU A 324 -4.62 -15.27 2.16
C LEU A 324 -4.57 -16.76 2.57
N TRP A 325 -3.52 -17.47 2.17
CA TRP A 325 -3.43 -18.92 2.34
C TRP A 325 -2.95 -19.37 3.73
N ASN A 326 -2.34 -18.47 4.53
CA ASN A 326 -1.63 -18.89 5.75
C ASN A 326 -2.53 -19.62 6.77
N ILE A 327 -3.70 -19.11 7.09
CA ILE A 327 -4.56 -19.71 8.13
C ILE A 327 -5.09 -21.06 7.68
N LEU A 328 -5.54 -21.18 6.42
CA LEU A 328 -6.00 -22.45 5.89
C LEU A 328 -4.89 -23.50 5.90
N THR A 329 -3.70 -23.15 5.42
CA THR A 329 -2.58 -24.08 5.36
C THR A 329 -2.07 -24.47 6.75
N ILE A 330 -2.12 -23.56 7.73
CA ILE A 330 -1.84 -23.89 9.15
C ILE A 330 -2.87 -24.86 9.69
N SER A 331 -4.16 -24.65 9.38
CA SER A 331 -5.22 -25.55 9.80
C SER A 331 -5.02 -26.96 9.24
N VAL A 332 -4.75 -27.08 7.95
CA VAL A 332 -4.44 -28.38 7.31
C VAL A 332 -3.22 -29.02 7.96
N PHE A 333 -2.15 -28.24 8.16
CA PHE A 333 -0.93 -28.72 8.82
C PHE A 333 -1.22 -29.23 10.24
N ALA A 334 -1.96 -28.45 11.03
CA ALA A 334 -2.30 -28.81 12.40
C ALA A 334 -3.20 -30.06 12.46
N THR A 335 -4.11 -30.24 11.52
CA THR A 335 -4.96 -31.44 11.43
C THR A 335 -4.14 -32.68 11.10
N LEU A 336 -3.12 -32.55 10.25
CA LEU A 336 -2.29 -33.69 9.83
C LEU A 336 -1.20 -34.06 10.87
N THR A 337 -0.68 -33.10 11.60
CA THR A 337 0.48 -33.29 12.50
C THR A 337 0.15 -33.16 13.98
N MET A 338 -1.04 -32.67 14.31
CA MET A 338 -1.48 -32.31 15.69
C MET A 338 -0.57 -31.27 16.35
N GLN A 339 0.17 -30.48 15.57
CA GLN A 339 1.15 -29.49 16.04
C GLN A 339 1.00 -28.16 15.27
N LYS A 340 1.54 -27.10 15.85
CA LYS A 340 1.74 -25.85 15.12
C LYS A 340 3.06 -25.90 14.31
N PRO A 341 3.16 -25.20 13.17
CA PRO A 341 4.38 -25.24 12.34
C PRO A 341 5.66 -24.88 13.11
N ALA A 342 5.62 -23.91 14.03
CA ALA A 342 6.79 -23.49 14.81
C ALA A 342 7.31 -24.57 15.80
N ALA A 343 6.46 -25.52 16.17
CA ALA A 343 6.81 -26.59 17.11
C ALA A 343 7.44 -27.83 16.44
N SER A 344 7.59 -27.82 15.11
CA SER A 344 8.05 -28.97 14.36
C SER A 344 9.00 -28.59 13.21
N TRP A 345 9.99 -29.41 12.93
CA TRP A 345 10.84 -29.25 11.76
C TRP A 345 10.05 -29.37 10.43
N TRP A 346 8.90 -30.04 10.43
CA TRP A 346 7.94 -30.05 9.32
C TRP A 346 7.37 -28.66 9.01
N GLY A 347 7.53 -27.67 9.90
CA GLY A 347 7.18 -26.28 9.64
C GLY A 347 7.90 -25.67 8.43
N LEU A 348 9.11 -26.18 8.10
CA LEU A 348 9.80 -25.79 6.86
C LEU A 348 9.07 -26.31 5.61
N ALA A 349 8.56 -27.56 5.67
CA ALA A 349 7.74 -28.10 4.59
C ALA A 349 6.43 -27.34 4.42
N TRP A 350 5.76 -26.98 5.54
CA TRP A 350 4.61 -26.10 5.52
C TRP A 350 4.92 -24.75 4.86
N LEU A 351 6.02 -24.09 5.23
CA LEU A 351 6.42 -22.81 4.64
C LEU A 351 6.68 -22.96 3.13
N GLY A 352 7.34 -24.03 2.72
CA GLY A 352 7.56 -24.34 1.30
C GLY A 352 6.25 -24.53 0.53
N ALA A 353 5.30 -25.29 1.10
CA ALA A 353 3.97 -25.49 0.53
C ALA A 353 3.17 -24.19 0.44
N LEU A 354 3.21 -23.36 1.48
CA LEU A 354 2.55 -22.03 1.50
C LEU A 354 3.12 -21.11 0.42
N ILE A 355 4.44 -21.06 0.25
CA ILE A 355 5.09 -20.28 -0.82
C ILE A 355 4.67 -20.82 -2.19
N ALA A 356 4.68 -22.13 -2.37
CA ALA A 356 4.32 -22.77 -3.64
C ALA A 356 2.85 -22.47 -4.03
N ILE A 357 1.89 -22.66 -3.12
CA ILE A 357 0.46 -22.36 -3.41
C ILE A 357 0.23 -20.88 -3.66
N SER A 358 0.91 -20.00 -2.93
CA SER A 358 0.85 -18.55 -3.14
C SER A 358 1.41 -18.16 -4.50
N TRP A 359 2.51 -18.76 -4.92
CA TRP A 359 3.10 -18.55 -6.25
C TRP A 359 2.19 -19.08 -7.37
N LEU A 360 1.59 -20.28 -7.20
CA LEU A 360 0.64 -20.86 -8.15
C LEU A 360 -0.59 -19.93 -8.30
N THR A 361 -1.16 -19.47 -7.20
CA THR A 361 -2.28 -18.52 -7.20
C THR A 361 -1.90 -17.22 -7.94
N TRP A 362 -0.74 -16.65 -7.64
CA TRP A 362 -0.25 -15.45 -8.29
C TRP A 362 -0.02 -15.66 -9.80
N ARG A 363 0.55 -16.80 -10.20
CA ARG A 363 0.92 -17.11 -11.58
C ARG A 363 -0.30 -17.44 -12.45
N TYR A 364 -1.24 -18.22 -11.93
CA TYR A 364 -2.32 -18.83 -12.71
C TYR A 364 -3.69 -18.19 -12.49
N VAL A 365 -3.90 -17.48 -11.39
CA VAL A 365 -5.18 -16.82 -11.06
C VAL A 365 -5.04 -15.31 -11.14
N GLU A 366 -4.17 -14.70 -10.31
CA GLU A 366 -4.09 -13.24 -10.23
C GLU A 366 -3.57 -12.62 -11.53
N THR A 367 -2.45 -13.13 -12.06
CA THR A 367 -1.77 -12.53 -13.21
C THR A 367 -2.61 -12.58 -14.50
N PRO A 368 -3.24 -13.71 -14.88
CA PRO A 368 -4.08 -13.78 -16.08
C PRO A 368 -5.32 -12.91 -15.98
N LEU A 369 -6.05 -12.99 -14.85
CA LEU A 369 -7.28 -12.24 -14.65
C LEU A 369 -7.02 -10.73 -14.59
N ARG A 370 -5.94 -10.30 -13.96
CA ARG A 370 -5.51 -8.89 -13.97
C ARG A 370 -5.22 -8.39 -15.39
N LYS A 371 -4.51 -9.17 -16.20
CA LYS A 371 -4.23 -8.81 -17.61
C LYS A 371 -5.53 -8.69 -18.43
N ARG A 372 -6.47 -9.57 -18.19
CA ARG A 372 -7.75 -9.61 -18.92
C ARG A 372 -8.70 -8.48 -18.51
N TRP A 373 -8.82 -8.20 -17.21
CA TRP A 373 -9.84 -7.28 -16.69
C TRP A 373 -9.36 -5.84 -16.54
N ALA A 374 -8.07 -5.65 -16.39
CA ALA A 374 -7.45 -4.33 -16.26
C ALA A 374 -6.19 -4.23 -17.12
N PRO A 375 -6.31 -4.36 -18.45
CA PRO A 375 -5.17 -4.25 -19.34
C PRO A 375 -4.49 -2.89 -19.16
N VAL A 376 -3.16 -2.91 -19.08
CA VAL A 376 -2.35 -1.69 -19.14
C VAL A 376 -2.52 -1.17 -20.57
N THR A 377 -3.28 -0.10 -20.74
CA THR A 377 -3.32 0.60 -22.04
C THR A 377 -1.93 1.21 -22.23
N ALA A 378 -1.12 0.60 -23.10
CA ALA A 378 0.02 1.27 -23.70
C ALA A 378 -0.52 2.58 -24.28
N GLY A 379 0.02 3.72 -23.82
CA GLY A 379 -0.33 5.00 -24.40
C GLY A 379 -0.18 4.85 -25.93
N ARG A 380 -1.24 5.11 -26.67
CA ARG A 380 -1.17 5.27 -28.13
C ARG A 380 -0.16 6.40 -28.36
N ALA A 381 1.08 6.03 -28.65
CA ALA A 381 1.98 6.91 -29.37
C ALA A 381 1.24 7.22 -30.67
N GLY A 382 0.88 8.50 -30.87
CA GLY A 382 0.23 8.93 -32.09
C GLY A 382 1.08 8.50 -33.27
N SER A 383 0.51 7.64 -34.12
CA SER A 383 0.99 7.38 -35.45
C SER A 383 0.68 8.62 -36.29
N GLY A 384 1.49 9.66 -36.12
CA GLY A 384 1.64 10.73 -37.09
C GLY A 384 2.71 10.27 -38.05
N SER A 385 2.27 9.67 -39.18
CA SER A 385 3.10 9.47 -40.33
C SER A 385 3.49 10.83 -40.93
N HIS A 386 4.69 11.29 -40.59
CA HIS A 386 5.41 12.21 -41.45
C HIS A 386 6.69 11.51 -41.91
N SER A 387 6.62 11.06 -43.18
CA SER A 387 7.77 10.76 -43.99
C SER A 387 8.64 12.03 -44.12
N TYR A 388 9.85 12.00 -43.59
CA TYR A 388 10.94 12.86 -44.04
C TYR A 388 12.22 12.03 -44.16
N GLU A 389 12.77 12.11 -45.35
CA GLU A 389 13.97 11.41 -45.80
C GLU A 389 15.23 11.87 -45.09
N ASP A 390 16.11 10.93 -44.91
CA ASP A 390 17.58 10.91 -44.75
C ASP A 390 18.34 12.23 -44.55
N SER A 391 19.10 12.29 -43.44
CA SER A 391 20.59 12.38 -43.53
C SER A 391 21.27 12.44 -42.15
N HIS A 392 22.30 11.60 -42.01
CA HIS A 392 23.51 11.68 -41.18
C HIS A 392 23.48 11.44 -39.68
N ALA A 393 24.11 10.35 -39.35
CA ALA A 393 24.65 9.76 -38.14
C ALA A 393 25.13 10.68 -36.99
N GLY A 394 24.74 10.32 -35.77
CA GLY A 394 25.37 10.66 -34.49
C GLY A 394 24.84 9.72 -33.39
N PRO A 395 25.62 9.34 -32.36
CA PRO A 395 25.37 8.14 -31.57
C PRO A 395 24.18 8.24 -30.63
N ALA A 396 23.45 7.14 -30.56
CA ALA A 396 22.23 6.89 -29.82
C ALA A 396 22.38 7.13 -28.31
N SER A 397 21.66 8.10 -27.77
CA SER A 397 21.26 8.13 -26.37
C SER A 397 20.06 7.20 -26.19
N GLY A 398 20.28 6.08 -25.52
CA GLY A 398 19.26 5.08 -25.27
C GLY A 398 18.02 5.65 -24.58
N GLN A 399 16.91 5.74 -25.27
CA GLN A 399 15.60 5.91 -24.66
C GLN A 399 15.23 4.59 -23.96
N VAL A 400 15.36 4.59 -22.63
CA VAL A 400 14.82 3.54 -21.77
C VAL A 400 13.29 3.61 -21.87
N VAL A 401 12.71 2.70 -22.67
CA VAL A 401 11.28 2.44 -22.64
C VAL A 401 10.94 1.86 -21.27
N LEU A 402 10.46 2.70 -20.36
CA LEU A 402 9.98 2.28 -19.04
C LEU A 402 8.65 1.55 -19.22
N THR A 403 8.72 0.24 -19.35
CA THR A 403 7.60 -0.64 -19.05
C THR A 403 7.33 -0.52 -17.56
N VAL A 404 6.20 0.08 -17.20
CA VAL A 404 5.70 0.10 -15.81
C VAL A 404 5.40 -1.34 -15.44
N PRO A 405 6.16 -1.97 -14.52
CA PRO A 405 5.77 -3.29 -14.02
C PRO A 405 4.46 -3.13 -13.25
N PRO A 406 3.55 -4.09 -13.36
CA PRO A 406 2.28 -4.06 -12.67
C PRO A 406 2.51 -4.21 -11.15
N PHE A 407 1.99 -3.29 -10.40
CA PHE A 407 1.83 -3.41 -8.94
C PHE A 407 0.80 -4.45 -8.58
#